data_c5452f1c8aced4839c12e4a94d906e3d
#
_entry.id   c5452f1c8aced4839c12e4a94d906e3d
#
_cell.length_a   1.000
_cell.length_b   1.000
_cell.length_c   1.000
_cell.angle_alpha   90.00
_cell.angle_beta   90.00
_cell.angle_gamma   90.00
#
_symmetry.space_group_name_H-M   'P 1'
#
loop_
_entity.id
_entity.type
_entity.pdbx_description
1 polymer ?
#
loop_
_entity_poly.entity_id
_entity_poly.type
_entity_poly.pdbx_seq_one_letter_code
_entity_poly.pdbx_strand_id
1 'polypeptide(L)'
;MAGNVREVVVRWQDELKFEGGAPGRPAIQVDGNGATATSPVELLLVAAAACTASDVVVILEKQRVTLRSLEIAVAGTRREMEPRRYIALHFRFAVRGDGADEAKARRAIELSLEKYCSVVASLAPDIRVTYDVALR
;
A
#
# COMPACT_ATOMS: atom_id res chain seq x y z
N MET A 1 -3.85 25.63 -9.63
CA MET A 1 -3.30 24.40 -9.06
C MET A 1 -3.77 23.19 -9.87
N ALA A 2 -2.88 22.35 -10.19
CA ALA A 2 -3.25 21.13 -10.89
C ALA A 2 -3.65 20.07 -9.85
N GLY A 3 -4.94 19.94 -9.54
CA GLY A 3 -5.44 19.01 -8.52
C GLY A 3 -5.06 17.57 -8.76
N ASN A 4 -4.73 17.23 -10.02
CA ASN A 4 -4.36 15.88 -10.41
C ASN A 4 -2.86 15.66 -10.51
N VAL A 5 -2.05 16.66 -10.21
CA VAL A 5 -0.59 16.52 -10.24
C VAL A 5 -0.09 16.36 -8.81
N ARG A 6 0.76 15.36 -8.61
CA ARG A 6 1.47 15.14 -7.36
C ARG A 6 2.95 15.20 -7.62
N GLU A 7 3.70 15.83 -6.72
CA GLU A 7 5.13 15.98 -6.86
C GLU A 7 5.82 15.51 -5.59
N VAL A 8 6.96 14.87 -5.78
CA VAL A 8 7.85 14.50 -4.69
C VAL A 8 9.26 14.89 -5.09
N VAL A 9 10.13 15.02 -4.11
CA VAL A 9 11.56 15.30 -4.32
C VAL A 9 12.34 14.20 -3.62
N VAL A 10 13.35 13.67 -4.28
CA VAL A 10 14.24 12.66 -3.71
C VAL A 10 15.65 13.22 -3.75
N ARG A 11 16.35 13.19 -2.61
CA ARG A 11 17.71 13.70 -2.46
C ARG A 11 18.65 12.58 -2.04
N TRP A 12 19.74 12.48 -2.78
CA TRP A 12 20.80 11.54 -2.43
C TRP A 12 21.55 12.03 -1.19
N GLN A 13 21.86 11.13 -0.28
CA GLN A 13 22.60 11.42 0.94
C GLN A 13 24.00 10.84 0.88
N ASP A 14 24.08 9.53 0.67
CA ASP A 14 25.32 8.78 0.75
C ASP A 14 25.08 7.38 0.19
N GLU A 15 26.06 6.79 -0.47
CA GLU A 15 25.96 5.46 -1.05
C GLU A 15 24.66 5.30 -1.88
N LEU A 16 23.74 4.41 -1.48
CA LEU A 16 22.42 4.30 -2.11
C LEU A 16 21.31 4.76 -1.17
N LYS A 17 21.64 5.67 -0.26
CA LYS A 17 20.70 6.20 0.72
C LYS A 17 20.14 7.52 0.25
N PHE A 18 18.83 7.66 0.37
CA PHE A 18 18.09 8.83 -0.10
C PHE A 18 17.06 9.23 0.94
N GLU A 19 16.65 10.46 0.88
CA GLU A 19 15.44 10.90 1.56
C GLU A 19 14.50 11.51 0.53
N GLY A 20 13.21 11.31 0.71
CA GLY A 20 12.25 11.80 -0.26
C GLY A 20 10.87 11.99 0.32
N GLY A 21 10.03 12.64 -0.45
CA GLY A 21 8.64 12.84 -0.07
C GLY A 21 8.05 14.08 -0.69
N ALA A 22 6.83 14.39 -0.30
CA ALA A 22 6.16 15.60 -0.73
C ALA A 22 6.82 16.82 -0.08
N PRO A 23 7.00 17.91 -0.83
CA PRO A 23 7.59 19.12 -0.26
C PRO A 23 6.80 19.62 0.95
N GLY A 24 7.54 20.05 1.98
CA GLY A 24 6.93 20.60 3.20
C GLY A 24 6.40 19.54 4.17
N ARG A 25 6.67 18.26 3.92
CA ARG A 25 6.26 17.16 4.80
C ARG A 25 7.48 16.37 5.26
N PRO A 26 7.33 15.59 6.36
CA PRO A 26 8.45 14.76 6.82
C PRO A 26 8.95 13.84 5.72
N ALA A 27 10.27 13.79 5.57
CA ALA A 27 10.89 12.96 4.55
C ALA A 27 10.88 11.47 4.97
N ILE A 28 10.81 10.61 3.97
CA ILE A 28 10.91 9.16 4.12
C ILE A 28 12.35 8.78 3.79
N GLN A 29 12.97 7.95 4.64
CA GLN A 29 14.29 7.42 4.37
C GLN A 29 14.19 6.21 3.47
N VAL A 30 15.02 6.13 2.44
CA VAL A 30 15.02 5.05 1.46
C VAL A 30 16.45 4.55 1.28
N ASP A 31 16.63 3.24 1.27
CA ASP A 31 17.92 2.62 1.02
C ASP A 31 17.81 1.69 -0.17
N GLY A 32 18.51 2.02 -1.26
CA GLY A 32 18.49 1.22 -2.47
C GLY A 32 18.96 -0.23 -2.23
N ASN A 33 19.74 -0.47 -1.17
CA ASN A 33 20.16 -1.82 -0.80
C ASN A 33 19.22 -2.49 0.21
N GLY A 34 18.26 -1.75 0.77
CA GLY A 34 17.32 -2.30 1.74
C GLY A 34 17.95 -2.72 3.05
N ALA A 35 19.14 -2.20 3.38
CA ALA A 35 19.87 -2.63 4.57
C ALA A 35 19.54 -1.79 5.80
N THR A 36 19.44 -0.47 5.64
CA THR A 36 19.21 0.45 6.75
C THR A 36 17.85 1.11 6.74
N ALA A 37 17.13 1.00 5.63
CA ALA A 37 15.79 1.56 5.47
C ALA A 37 15.05 0.78 4.39
N THR A 38 13.76 1.03 4.27
CA THR A 38 12.91 0.41 3.24
C THR A 38 13.49 0.70 1.85
N SER A 39 13.57 -0.34 1.03
CA SER A 39 14.06 -0.22 -0.35
C SER A 39 12.99 0.38 -1.26
N PRO A 40 13.36 0.89 -2.45
CA PRO A 40 12.38 1.41 -3.40
C PRO A 40 11.28 0.42 -3.77
N VAL A 41 11.63 -0.85 -4.02
CA VAL A 41 10.63 -1.85 -4.41
C VAL A 41 9.73 -2.22 -3.23
N GLU A 42 10.25 -2.19 -2.01
CA GLU A 42 9.43 -2.37 -0.82
C GLU A 42 8.54 -1.16 -0.57
N LEU A 43 9.02 0.04 -0.86
CA LEU A 43 8.23 1.26 -0.69
C LEU A 43 7.01 1.27 -1.60
N LEU A 44 7.10 0.65 -2.77
CA LEU A 44 5.95 0.49 -3.65
C LEU A 44 4.86 -0.37 -2.98
N LEU A 45 5.26 -1.41 -2.26
CA LEU A 45 4.33 -2.24 -1.50
C LEU A 45 3.69 -1.47 -0.35
N VAL A 46 4.48 -0.64 0.34
CA VAL A 46 3.95 0.23 1.40
C VAL A 46 2.90 1.18 0.82
N ALA A 47 3.17 1.76 -0.34
CA ALA A 47 2.23 2.67 -1.00
C ALA A 47 0.93 1.95 -1.35
N ALA A 48 1.03 0.75 -1.92
CA ALA A 48 -0.16 -0.04 -2.27
C ALA A 48 -0.98 -0.39 -1.02
N ALA A 49 -0.32 -0.80 0.06
CA ALA A 49 -1.00 -1.14 1.31
C ALA A 49 -1.67 0.09 1.94
N ALA A 50 -0.97 1.21 2.00
CA ALA A 50 -1.50 2.43 2.62
C ALA A 50 -2.69 2.99 1.83
N CYS A 51 -2.63 2.93 0.51
CA CYS A 51 -3.72 3.38 -0.34
C CYS A 51 -4.95 2.51 -0.16
N THR A 52 -4.77 1.18 -0.18
CA THR A 52 -5.86 0.23 0.08
C THR A 52 -6.41 0.42 1.49
N ALA A 53 -5.53 0.58 2.48
CA ALA A 53 -5.95 0.80 3.87
C ALA A 53 -6.81 2.05 4.02
N SER A 54 -6.46 3.12 3.32
CA SER A 54 -7.23 4.36 3.36
C SER A 54 -8.68 4.14 2.91
N ASP A 55 -8.86 3.39 1.82
CA ASP A 55 -10.21 3.04 1.34
C ASP A 55 -10.94 2.16 2.34
N VAL A 56 -10.25 1.15 2.88
CA VAL A 56 -10.85 0.22 3.82
C VAL A 56 -11.35 0.95 5.08
N VAL A 57 -10.55 1.88 5.61
CA VAL A 57 -10.96 2.69 6.76
C VAL A 57 -12.24 3.47 6.44
N VAL A 58 -12.26 4.17 5.32
CA VAL A 58 -13.43 4.99 4.93
C VAL A 58 -14.67 4.12 4.74
N ILE A 59 -14.53 2.98 4.06
CA ILE A 59 -15.67 2.10 3.75
C ILE A 59 -16.19 1.44 5.02
N LEU A 60 -15.30 0.98 5.91
CA LEU A 60 -15.74 0.39 7.17
C LEU A 60 -16.48 1.40 8.05
N GLU A 61 -16.02 2.65 8.08
CA GLU A 61 -16.72 3.71 8.79
C GLU A 61 -18.13 3.92 8.24
N LYS A 62 -18.28 3.90 6.91
CA LYS A 62 -19.61 4.00 6.28
C LYS A 62 -20.50 2.81 6.59
N GLN A 63 -19.90 1.67 6.87
CA GLN A 63 -20.62 0.46 7.30
C GLN A 63 -20.86 0.43 8.81
N ARG A 64 -20.61 1.56 9.48
CA ARG A 64 -20.83 1.73 10.93
C ARG A 64 -19.95 0.84 11.79
N VAL A 65 -18.74 0.56 11.31
CA VAL A 65 -17.72 -0.12 12.09
C VAL A 65 -16.89 0.93 12.81
N THR A 66 -16.69 0.73 14.12
CA THR A 66 -15.72 1.52 14.88
C THR A 66 -14.40 0.77 14.84
N LEU A 67 -13.53 1.18 13.90
CA LEU A 67 -12.25 0.51 13.68
C LEU A 67 -11.33 0.72 14.88
N ARG A 68 -10.77 -0.37 15.39
CA ARG A 68 -9.83 -0.35 16.52
C ARG A 68 -8.41 -0.61 16.07
N SER A 69 -8.21 -1.50 15.10
CA SER A 69 -6.89 -1.71 14.51
C SER A 69 -7.03 -2.28 13.11
N LEU A 70 -6.05 -1.96 12.28
CA LEU A 70 -5.94 -2.47 10.93
C LEU A 70 -4.46 -2.66 10.63
N GLU A 71 -4.09 -3.88 10.28
CA GLU A 71 -2.74 -4.18 9.86
C GLU A 71 -2.78 -4.88 8.53
N ILE A 72 -1.87 -4.51 7.63
CA ILE A 72 -1.79 -5.12 6.31
C ILE A 72 -0.35 -5.53 6.07
N ALA A 73 -0.15 -6.82 5.80
CA ALA A 73 1.12 -7.32 5.33
C ALA A 73 0.99 -7.60 3.84
N VAL A 74 1.95 -7.16 3.04
CA VAL A 74 1.94 -7.38 1.60
C VAL A 74 3.19 -8.16 1.21
N ALA A 75 2.98 -9.27 0.51
CA ALA A 75 4.06 -10.03 -0.11
C ALA A 75 4.03 -9.78 -1.61
N GLY A 76 5.12 -9.24 -2.14
CA GLY A 76 5.27 -9.01 -3.57
C GLY A 76 6.24 -9.99 -4.16
N THR A 77 5.84 -10.64 -5.25
CA THR A 77 6.71 -11.56 -5.99
C THR A 77 7.18 -10.87 -7.26
N ARG A 78 8.51 -10.79 -7.43
CA ARG A 78 9.13 -10.19 -8.59
C ARG A 78 9.56 -11.28 -9.56
N ARG A 79 9.57 -10.98 -10.87
CA ARG A 79 10.13 -11.90 -11.84
C ARG A 79 11.66 -11.93 -11.70
N GLU A 80 12.29 -12.97 -12.22
CA GLU A 80 13.74 -13.15 -12.10
C GLU A 80 14.55 -12.40 -13.14
N MET A 81 13.95 -12.08 -14.29
CA MET A 81 14.62 -11.36 -15.36
C MET A 81 14.51 -9.86 -15.18
N GLU A 82 15.51 -9.13 -15.65
CA GLU A 82 15.49 -7.66 -15.65
C GLU A 82 14.47 -7.13 -16.69
N PRO A 83 13.77 -6.04 -16.39
CA PRO A 83 13.63 -5.45 -15.08
C PRO A 83 12.81 -6.35 -14.16
N ARG A 84 13.26 -6.48 -12.93
CA ARG A 84 12.65 -7.41 -11.96
C ARG A 84 11.40 -6.79 -11.35
N ARG A 85 10.37 -6.60 -12.16
CA ARG A 85 9.11 -6.02 -11.74
C ARG A 85 8.26 -7.01 -10.96
N TYR A 86 7.28 -6.52 -10.21
CA TYR A 86 6.32 -7.39 -9.54
C TYR A 86 5.41 -8.08 -10.54
N ILE A 87 5.12 -9.35 -10.27
CA ILE A 87 4.17 -10.15 -11.05
C ILE A 87 3.00 -10.63 -10.19
N ALA A 88 3.12 -10.55 -8.86
CA ALA A 88 2.04 -10.91 -7.94
C ALA A 88 2.16 -10.11 -6.66
N LEU A 89 1.02 -9.70 -6.10
CA LEU A 89 0.92 -9.11 -4.78
C LEU A 89 -0.12 -9.88 -3.99
N HIS A 90 0.22 -10.24 -2.77
CA HIS A 90 -0.73 -10.86 -1.86
C HIS A 90 -0.84 -10.02 -0.59
N PHE A 91 -2.06 -9.58 -0.28
CA PHE A 91 -2.34 -8.74 0.89
C PHE A 91 -2.94 -9.60 1.98
N ARG A 92 -2.45 -9.46 3.20
CA ARG A 92 -3.05 -10.08 4.38
C ARG A 92 -3.52 -8.99 5.32
N PHE A 93 -4.84 -8.94 5.54
CA PHE A 93 -5.46 -7.93 6.38
C PHE A 93 -5.80 -8.53 7.73
N ALA A 94 -5.51 -7.81 8.80
CA ALA A 94 -5.98 -8.12 10.14
C ALA A 94 -6.82 -6.93 10.62
N VAL A 95 -8.10 -7.18 10.87
CA VAL A 95 -9.07 -6.13 11.20
C VAL A 95 -9.65 -6.38 12.59
N ARG A 96 -9.70 -5.36 13.41
CA ARG A 96 -10.39 -5.39 14.70
C ARG A 96 -11.23 -4.12 14.83
N GLY A 97 -12.50 -4.29 15.13
CA GLY A 97 -13.40 -3.15 15.30
C GLY A 97 -14.77 -3.56 15.80
N ASP A 98 -15.44 -2.63 16.42
CA ASP A 98 -16.79 -2.84 16.92
C ASP A 98 -17.76 -2.84 15.73
N GLY A 99 -18.54 -3.91 15.60
CA GLY A 99 -19.44 -4.06 14.46
C GLY A 99 -18.78 -4.62 13.20
N ALA A 100 -17.51 -4.98 13.25
CA ALA A 100 -16.81 -5.59 12.13
C ALA A 100 -17.19 -7.07 12.00
N ASP A 101 -17.34 -7.52 10.76
CA ASP A 101 -17.49 -8.92 10.44
C ASP A 101 -16.79 -9.21 9.11
N GLU A 102 -16.70 -10.48 8.74
CA GLU A 102 -15.98 -10.88 7.55
C GLU A 102 -16.61 -10.29 6.28
N ALA A 103 -17.92 -10.25 6.19
CA ALA A 103 -18.62 -9.72 5.02
C ALA A 103 -18.31 -8.25 4.78
N LYS A 104 -18.34 -7.44 5.85
CA LYS A 104 -18.01 -6.02 5.77
C LYS A 104 -16.56 -5.79 5.38
N ALA A 105 -15.65 -6.57 5.99
CA ALA A 105 -14.23 -6.46 5.69
C ALA A 105 -13.94 -6.83 4.22
N ARG A 106 -14.49 -7.94 3.75
CA ARG A 106 -14.30 -8.37 2.36
C ARG A 106 -14.84 -7.34 1.38
N ARG A 107 -16.03 -6.80 1.64
CA ARG A 107 -16.60 -5.80 0.76
C ARG A 107 -15.71 -4.56 0.68
N ALA A 108 -15.19 -4.09 1.80
CA ALA A 108 -14.32 -2.92 1.83
C ALA A 108 -13.03 -3.16 1.03
N ILE A 109 -12.42 -4.33 1.22
CA ILE A 109 -11.19 -4.69 0.52
C ILE A 109 -11.43 -4.83 -0.99
N GLU A 110 -12.49 -5.53 -1.37
CA GLU A 110 -12.80 -5.75 -2.79
C GLU A 110 -13.13 -4.46 -3.51
N LEU A 111 -13.90 -3.57 -2.87
CA LEU A 111 -14.16 -2.26 -3.44
C LEU A 111 -12.89 -1.46 -3.66
N SER A 112 -11.96 -1.50 -2.70
CA SER A 112 -10.68 -0.82 -2.85
C SER A 112 -9.87 -1.38 -4.01
N LEU A 113 -9.66 -2.69 -4.00
CA LEU A 113 -8.78 -3.34 -4.98
C LEU A 113 -9.35 -3.29 -6.40
N GLU A 114 -10.68 -3.36 -6.55
CA GLU A 114 -11.31 -3.39 -7.85
C GLU A 114 -11.65 -2.01 -8.41
N LYS A 115 -11.88 -1.02 -7.54
CA LYS A 115 -12.45 0.23 -7.99
C LYS A 115 -11.72 1.50 -7.54
N TYR A 116 -11.21 1.54 -6.30
CA TYR A 116 -10.80 2.82 -5.73
C TYR A 116 -9.30 3.00 -5.50
N CYS A 117 -8.52 1.92 -5.36
CA CYS A 117 -7.10 2.07 -5.04
C CYS A 117 -6.30 2.59 -6.22
N SER A 118 -5.95 3.88 -6.16
CA SER A 118 -5.20 4.54 -7.23
C SER A 118 -3.82 3.95 -7.43
N VAL A 119 -3.16 3.51 -6.34
CA VAL A 119 -1.81 2.94 -6.44
C VAL A 119 -1.86 1.59 -7.15
N VAL A 120 -2.77 0.70 -6.74
CA VAL A 120 -2.90 -0.62 -7.40
C VAL A 120 -3.29 -0.44 -8.85
N ALA A 121 -4.20 0.51 -9.15
CA ALA A 121 -4.61 0.80 -10.52
C ALA A 121 -3.47 1.37 -11.38
N SER A 122 -2.43 1.92 -10.74
CA SER A 122 -1.26 2.49 -11.44
C SER A 122 -0.19 1.44 -11.74
N LEU A 123 -0.36 0.22 -11.24
CA LEU A 123 0.59 -0.88 -11.46
C LEU A 123 0.28 -1.59 -12.78
N ALA A 124 1.23 -2.42 -13.23
CA ALA A 124 1.01 -3.19 -14.46
C ALA A 124 -0.25 -4.04 -14.34
N PRO A 125 -1.11 -4.05 -15.37
CA PRO A 125 -2.43 -4.69 -15.26
C PRO A 125 -2.38 -6.21 -15.18
N ASP A 126 -1.25 -6.83 -15.51
CA ASP A 126 -1.09 -8.28 -15.46
C ASP A 126 -0.56 -8.78 -14.11
N ILE A 127 -0.33 -7.89 -13.15
CA ILE A 127 0.04 -8.30 -11.79
C ILE A 127 -1.15 -9.01 -11.16
N ARG A 128 -0.91 -10.22 -10.64
CA ARG A 128 -1.95 -10.97 -9.95
C ARG A 128 -2.07 -10.44 -8.51
N VAL A 129 -3.25 -9.93 -8.17
CA VAL A 129 -3.53 -9.39 -6.83
C VAL A 129 -4.49 -10.32 -6.12
N THR A 130 -4.09 -10.79 -4.95
CA THR A 130 -4.90 -11.65 -4.09
C THR A 130 -4.87 -11.14 -2.67
N TYR A 131 -5.83 -11.59 -1.85
CA TYR A 131 -5.85 -11.20 -0.44
C TYR A 131 -6.49 -12.26 0.43
N ASP A 132 -6.21 -12.19 1.71
CA ASP A 132 -7.04 -12.80 2.72
C ASP A 132 -7.21 -11.85 3.91
N VAL A 133 -8.19 -12.12 4.77
CA VAL A 133 -8.54 -11.25 5.88
C VAL A 133 -8.85 -12.08 7.12
N ALA A 134 -8.35 -11.61 8.26
CA ALA A 134 -8.65 -12.18 9.56
C ALA A 134 -9.29 -11.10 10.45
N LEU A 135 -10.36 -11.46 11.15
CA LEU A 135 -10.99 -10.61 12.16
C LEU A 135 -10.38 -10.93 13.52
N ARG A 136 -10.00 -9.91 14.24
CA ARG A 136 -9.30 -10.07 15.52
C ARG A 136 -10.04 -9.49 16.69
#